data_9438cf83e83c0eec0af359fcc9b7515e
#
_entry.id   9438cf83e83c0eec0af359fcc9b7515e
#
_cell.length_a   1.000
_cell.length_b   1.000
_cell.length_c   1.000
_cell.angle_alpha   90.00
_cell.angle_beta   90.00
_cell.angle_gamma   90.00
#
_symmetry.space_group_name_H-M   'P 1'
#
loop_
_entity.id
_entity.type
_entity.pdbx_description
1 polymer ?
#
loop_
_entity_poly.entity_id
_entity_poly.type
_entity_poly.pdbx_seq_one_letter_code
_entity_poly.pdbx_strand_id
1 'polypeptide(L)'
;ESDGLPGLTVDKFADCLSFQIACLGLERWKPELISILAELFAPRGIYERDDLPVREKEGLPLLKTCVYGEVPEELVIREHDARILVSIANGQKTGHFLDQQENRGRLKPYASGQDVLDLCCCTGGFSIHAALYSAKSVEAVDVSEDALALVRRNAALNGCLLYTSDAAD
;
A
#
# COMPACT_ATOMS: atom_id res chain seq x y z
N GLU A 1 13.79 -4.38 -11.01
CA GLU A 1 14.51 -5.01 -12.15
C GLU A 1 14.71 -4.00 -13.28
N SER A 2 13.68 -3.29 -13.69
CA SER A 2 13.75 -2.28 -14.77
C SER A 2 14.71 -1.14 -14.49
N ASP A 3 14.93 -0.81 -13.21
CA ASP A 3 15.84 0.25 -12.79
C ASP A 3 17.29 -0.22 -12.59
N GLY A 4 17.61 -1.47 -12.98
CA GLY A 4 18.95 -2.05 -12.90
C GLY A 4 19.36 -2.55 -11.50
N LEU A 5 18.43 -2.56 -10.53
CA LEU A 5 18.64 -3.07 -9.17
C LEU A 5 17.67 -4.22 -8.86
N PRO A 6 17.88 -5.42 -9.45
CA PRO A 6 16.98 -6.54 -9.24
C PRO A 6 16.96 -6.96 -7.76
N GLY A 7 15.75 -7.20 -7.26
CA GLY A 7 15.54 -7.58 -5.85
C GLY A 7 15.41 -6.41 -4.88
N LEU A 8 15.49 -5.16 -5.34
CA LEU A 8 15.17 -3.97 -4.56
C LEU A 8 13.81 -3.41 -4.97
N THR A 9 12.96 -3.16 -3.98
CA THR A 9 11.76 -2.33 -4.11
C THR A 9 11.85 -1.19 -3.11
N VAL A 10 11.59 0.03 -3.56
CA VAL A 10 11.50 1.22 -2.69
C VAL A 10 10.24 1.98 -3.04
N ASP A 11 9.37 2.14 -2.07
CA ASP A 11 8.11 2.86 -2.21
C ASP A 11 8.06 4.07 -1.29
N LYS A 12 7.49 5.17 -1.78
CA LYS A 12 7.30 6.40 -1.02
C LYS A 12 5.84 6.57 -0.65
N PHE A 13 5.59 6.70 0.64
CA PHE A 13 4.29 6.94 1.24
C PHE A 13 4.31 8.30 1.95
N ALA A 14 3.78 9.34 1.31
CA ALA A 14 3.86 10.72 1.79
C ALA A 14 5.31 11.15 2.09
N ASP A 15 5.67 11.34 3.35
CA ASP A 15 7.00 11.72 3.84
C ASP A 15 7.83 10.54 4.37
N CYS A 16 7.34 9.31 4.26
CA CYS A 16 8.03 8.09 4.67
C CYS A 16 8.40 7.22 3.47
N LEU A 17 9.45 6.40 3.63
CA LEU A 17 9.85 5.39 2.67
C LEU A 17 9.65 3.99 3.26
N SER A 18 9.35 3.04 2.39
CA SER A 18 9.38 1.61 2.68
C SER A 18 10.23 0.91 1.65
N PHE A 19 11.08 -0.03 2.05
CA PHE A 19 11.86 -0.81 1.12
C PHE A 19 11.85 -2.30 1.43
N GLN A 20 12.14 -3.09 0.40
CA GLN A 20 12.34 -4.55 0.48
C GLN A 20 13.60 -4.93 -0.28
N ILE A 21 14.42 -5.79 0.32
CA ILE A 21 15.57 -6.43 -0.31
C ILE A 21 15.31 -7.92 -0.40
N ALA A 22 15.11 -8.43 -1.62
CA ALA A 22 14.75 -9.82 -1.87
C ALA A 22 15.95 -10.76 -2.12
N CYS A 23 17.18 -10.24 -2.24
CA CYS A 23 18.35 -11.01 -2.62
C CYS A 23 19.58 -10.72 -1.75
N LEU A 24 20.43 -11.76 -1.54
CA LEU A 24 21.65 -11.67 -0.76
C LEU A 24 22.66 -10.66 -1.33
N GLY A 25 22.69 -10.48 -2.65
CA GLY A 25 23.62 -9.56 -3.31
C GLY A 25 23.47 -8.11 -2.87
N LEU A 26 22.24 -7.67 -2.61
CA LEU A 26 21.94 -6.31 -2.14
C LEU A 26 21.98 -6.17 -0.60
N GLU A 27 21.81 -7.25 0.13
CA GLU A 27 21.76 -7.21 1.60
C GLU A 27 23.02 -6.57 2.21
N ARG A 28 24.17 -6.86 1.63
CA ARG A 28 25.46 -6.29 2.09
C ARG A 28 25.56 -4.79 1.91
N TRP A 29 24.76 -4.20 1.02
CA TRP A 29 24.72 -2.78 0.71
C TRP A 29 23.61 -2.03 1.45
N LYS A 30 22.89 -2.73 2.34
CA LYS A 30 21.76 -2.14 3.08
C LYS A 30 22.10 -0.85 3.84
N PRO A 31 23.24 -0.76 4.58
CA PRO A 31 23.58 0.47 5.29
C PRO A 31 23.79 1.66 4.33
N GLU A 32 24.47 1.43 3.22
CA GLU A 32 24.72 2.45 2.19
C GLU A 32 23.41 2.83 1.49
N LEU A 33 22.55 1.86 1.19
CA LEU A 33 21.23 2.10 0.61
C LEU A 33 20.38 3.01 1.52
N ILE A 34 20.32 2.72 2.82
CA ILE A 34 19.58 3.55 3.79
C ILE A 34 20.13 4.97 3.81
N SER A 35 21.47 5.13 3.81
CA SER A 35 22.12 6.44 3.81
C SER A 35 21.79 7.23 2.54
N ILE A 36 21.84 6.58 1.37
CA ILE A 36 21.49 7.20 0.08
C ILE A 36 20.02 7.60 0.05
N LEU A 37 19.12 6.74 0.50
CA LEU A 37 17.69 7.05 0.55
C LEU A 37 17.39 8.22 1.50
N ALA A 38 18.06 8.27 2.64
CA ALA A 38 17.92 9.38 3.59
C ALA A 38 18.41 10.71 2.99
N GLU A 39 19.56 10.68 2.28
CA GLU A 39 20.12 11.87 1.63
C GLU A 39 19.25 12.36 0.46
N LEU A 40 18.80 11.46 -0.43
CA LEU A 40 18.06 11.81 -1.63
C LEU A 40 16.64 12.32 -1.35
N PHE A 41 15.95 11.72 -0.39
CA PHE A 41 14.52 11.98 -0.15
C PHE A 41 14.25 12.79 1.12
N ALA A 42 15.24 12.94 2.01
CA ALA A 42 15.07 13.56 3.32
C ALA A 42 13.76 13.12 4.03
N PRO A 43 13.48 11.80 4.12
CA PRO A 43 12.21 11.31 4.62
C PRO A 43 12.12 11.50 6.14
N ARG A 44 10.89 11.57 6.66
CA ARG A 44 10.61 11.50 8.09
C ARG A 44 11.10 10.18 8.71
N GLY A 45 10.93 9.10 7.96
CA GLY A 45 11.40 7.77 8.36
C GLY A 45 11.48 6.79 7.21
N ILE A 46 12.30 5.74 7.42
CA ILE A 46 12.46 4.63 6.47
C ILE A 46 12.16 3.32 7.21
N TYR A 47 11.27 2.51 6.64
CA TYR A 47 10.86 1.22 7.18
C TYR A 47 11.33 0.08 6.28
N GLU A 48 11.97 -0.91 6.88
CA GLU A 48 12.38 -2.17 6.24
C GLU A 48 11.23 -3.17 6.29
N ARG A 49 10.78 -3.64 5.13
CA ARG A 49 9.72 -4.64 4.94
C ARG A 49 10.28 -5.92 4.31
N ASP A 50 11.35 -6.42 4.88
CA ASP A 50 12.06 -7.61 4.46
C ASP A 50 11.38 -8.90 4.99
N ASP A 51 10.05 -8.94 4.94
CA ASP A 51 9.18 -10.06 5.31
C ASP A 51 8.75 -10.92 4.10
N LEU A 52 9.53 -10.88 3.02
CA LEU A 52 9.30 -11.67 1.81
C LEU A 52 9.76 -13.12 1.98
N PRO A 53 8.91 -14.13 1.69
CA PRO A 53 9.29 -15.56 1.81
C PRO A 53 10.49 -15.98 0.94
N VAL A 54 10.75 -15.23 -0.15
CA VAL A 54 11.92 -15.50 -1.02
C VAL A 54 13.24 -15.31 -0.28
N ARG A 55 13.31 -14.45 0.73
CA ARG A 55 14.51 -14.21 1.54
C ARG A 55 15.02 -15.46 2.25
N GLU A 56 14.12 -16.31 2.73
CA GLU A 56 14.48 -17.56 3.37
C GLU A 56 15.22 -18.49 2.41
N LYS A 57 14.88 -18.48 1.11
CA LYS A 57 15.57 -19.23 0.06
C LYS A 57 16.97 -18.68 -0.22
N GLU A 58 17.18 -17.40 0.03
CA GLU A 58 18.48 -16.72 -0.06
C GLU A 58 19.30 -16.85 1.26
N GLY A 59 18.76 -17.52 2.28
CA GLY A 59 19.39 -17.65 3.59
C GLY A 59 19.36 -16.37 4.43
N LEU A 60 18.43 -15.45 4.13
CA LEU A 60 18.27 -14.16 4.80
C LEU A 60 17.16 -14.21 5.84
N PRO A 61 17.28 -13.49 6.98
CA PRO A 61 16.23 -13.38 7.97
C PRO A 61 15.05 -12.55 7.44
N LEU A 62 13.85 -12.83 7.96
CA LEU A 62 12.69 -11.96 7.78
C LEU A 62 12.75 -10.81 8.78
N LEU A 63 12.62 -9.58 8.31
CA LEU A 63 12.74 -8.37 9.13
C LEU A 63 11.61 -7.39 8.83
N LYS A 64 11.10 -6.77 9.90
CA LYS A 64 10.14 -5.65 9.84
C LYS A 64 10.55 -4.65 10.90
N THR A 65 11.17 -3.54 10.50
CA THR A 65 11.68 -2.57 11.47
C THR A 65 11.83 -1.17 10.87
N CYS A 66 11.71 -0.15 11.72
CA CYS A 66 12.08 1.20 11.36
C CYS A 66 13.62 1.31 11.45
N VAL A 67 14.26 1.65 10.32
CA VAL A 67 15.73 1.70 10.19
C VAL A 67 16.28 3.12 10.18
N TYR A 68 15.42 4.11 9.98
CA TYR A 68 15.80 5.53 10.01
C TYR A 68 14.62 6.40 10.45
N GLY A 69 14.89 7.41 11.30
CA GLY A 69 13.90 8.38 11.74
C GLY A 69 12.72 7.76 12.48
N GLU A 70 11.51 8.21 12.13
CA GLU A 70 10.26 7.74 12.72
C GLU A 70 9.21 7.48 11.64
N VAL A 71 8.63 6.29 11.66
CA VAL A 71 7.52 5.91 10.77
C VAL A 71 6.25 5.75 11.63
N PRO A 72 5.20 6.53 11.40
CA PRO A 72 3.95 6.40 12.13
C PRO A 72 3.27 5.06 11.85
N GLU A 73 2.46 4.57 12.78
CA GLU A 73 1.69 3.35 12.61
C GLU A 73 0.78 3.42 11.39
N GLU A 74 0.19 4.58 11.16
CA GLU A 74 -0.67 4.88 10.03
C GLU A 74 -0.36 6.26 9.46
N LEU A 75 -0.48 6.40 8.15
CA LEU A 75 -0.34 7.66 7.45
C LEU A 75 -1.36 7.76 6.30
N VAL A 76 -1.63 8.97 5.86
CA VAL A 76 -2.55 9.21 4.75
C VAL A 76 -1.76 9.58 3.51
N ILE A 77 -1.97 8.82 2.43
CA ILE A 77 -1.47 9.15 1.10
C ILE A 77 -2.57 9.79 0.25
N ARG A 78 -2.17 10.53 -0.77
CA ARG A 78 -3.07 11.01 -1.82
C ARG A 78 -2.83 10.23 -3.09
N GLU A 79 -3.92 9.71 -3.65
CA GLU A 79 -3.92 9.01 -4.92
C GLU A 79 -5.06 9.55 -5.78
N HIS A 80 -4.74 10.30 -6.84
CA HIS A 80 -5.71 11.09 -7.60
C HIS A 80 -6.55 11.97 -6.66
N ASP A 81 -7.87 11.78 -6.63
CA ASP A 81 -8.79 12.52 -5.77
C ASP A 81 -9.01 11.85 -4.39
N ALA A 82 -8.50 10.63 -4.22
CA ALA A 82 -8.68 9.86 -2.99
C ALA A 82 -7.61 10.16 -1.93
N ARG A 83 -8.01 10.09 -0.68
CA ARG A 83 -7.13 9.99 0.49
C ARG A 83 -7.21 8.58 1.03
N ILE A 84 -6.07 7.90 1.09
CA ILE A 84 -6.00 6.50 1.51
C ILE A 84 -5.16 6.40 2.77
N LEU A 85 -5.73 5.82 3.81
CA LEU A 85 -5.04 5.45 5.04
C LEU A 85 -4.23 4.19 4.79
N VAL A 86 -2.95 4.23 5.07
CA VAL A 86 -2.03 3.11 4.88
C VAL A 86 -1.21 2.86 6.14
N SER A 87 -0.85 1.61 6.38
CA SER A 87 0.12 1.22 7.40
C SER A 87 1.31 0.58 6.70
N ILE A 88 2.47 1.22 6.79
CA ILE A 88 3.70 0.67 6.20
C ILE A 88 4.07 -0.64 6.91
N ALA A 89 3.95 -0.69 8.23
CA ALA A 89 4.34 -1.86 9.02
C ALA A 89 3.40 -3.06 8.82
N ASN A 90 2.08 -2.82 8.68
CA ASN A 90 1.05 -3.88 8.70
C ASN A 90 0.33 -4.07 7.36
N GLY A 91 0.47 -3.12 6.43
CA GLY A 91 -0.14 -3.22 5.10
C GLY A 91 0.50 -4.30 4.23
N GLN A 92 -0.18 -4.67 3.17
CA GLN A 92 0.32 -5.63 2.19
C GLN A 92 1.49 -5.05 1.39
N LYS A 93 2.38 -5.90 0.86
CA LYS A 93 3.62 -5.50 0.19
C LYS A 93 4.43 -4.56 1.10
N THR A 94 4.78 -3.40 0.59
CA THR A 94 5.47 -2.32 1.30
C THR A 94 4.55 -1.43 2.13
N GLY A 95 3.22 -1.65 2.07
CA GLY A 95 2.19 -0.87 2.79
C GLY A 95 0.89 -0.69 1.99
N HIS A 96 0.97 -0.53 0.67
CA HIS A 96 -0.16 -0.37 -0.24
C HIS A 96 0.22 -0.78 -1.66
N PHE A 97 -0.76 -1.13 -2.50
CA PHE A 97 -0.56 -1.49 -3.91
C PHE A 97 -0.44 -0.24 -4.80
N LEU A 98 0.71 0.45 -4.74
CA LEU A 98 0.96 1.65 -5.55
C LEU A 98 0.94 1.37 -7.07
N ASP A 99 1.33 0.16 -7.47
CA ASP A 99 1.30 -0.31 -8.87
C ASP A 99 -0.11 -0.32 -9.49
N GLN A 100 -1.18 -0.29 -8.66
CA GLN A 100 -2.56 -0.25 -9.11
C GLN A 100 -3.11 1.18 -9.25
N GLN A 101 -2.35 2.21 -8.95
CA GLN A 101 -2.80 3.60 -8.97
C GLN A 101 -3.41 4.00 -10.32
N GLU A 102 -2.72 3.71 -11.43
CA GLU A 102 -3.20 4.01 -12.78
C GLU A 102 -4.50 3.27 -13.12
N ASN A 103 -4.61 2.00 -12.70
CA ASN A 103 -5.82 1.20 -12.93
C ASN A 103 -7.01 1.78 -12.16
N ARG A 104 -6.79 2.22 -10.93
CA ARG A 104 -7.83 2.90 -10.13
C ARG A 104 -8.26 4.21 -10.77
N GLY A 105 -7.31 5.00 -11.30
CA GLY A 105 -7.63 6.22 -12.04
C GLY A 105 -8.48 5.97 -13.30
N ARG A 106 -8.20 4.87 -14.00
CA ARG A 106 -8.93 4.47 -15.22
C ARG A 106 -10.36 3.98 -14.97
N LEU A 107 -10.74 3.75 -13.71
CA LEU A 107 -12.10 3.29 -13.37
C LEU A 107 -13.18 4.35 -13.64
N LYS A 108 -12.82 5.62 -13.69
CA LYS A 108 -13.76 6.75 -13.80
C LYS A 108 -14.84 6.60 -14.87
N PRO A 109 -14.54 6.29 -16.15
CA PRO A 109 -15.56 6.15 -17.18
C PRO A 109 -16.48 4.93 -16.99
N TYR A 110 -16.09 3.96 -16.18
CA TYR A 110 -16.83 2.72 -15.95
C TYR A 110 -17.68 2.75 -14.68
N ALA A 111 -17.29 3.52 -13.67
CA ALA A 111 -17.95 3.54 -12.37
C ALA A 111 -19.16 4.49 -12.32
N SER A 112 -19.14 5.59 -13.08
CA SER A 112 -20.15 6.64 -12.97
C SER A 112 -21.58 6.11 -13.23
N GLY A 113 -22.46 6.28 -12.24
CA GLY A 113 -23.86 5.85 -12.29
C GLY A 113 -24.09 4.33 -12.21
N GLN A 114 -23.03 3.53 -12.02
CA GLN A 114 -23.11 2.06 -11.96
C GLN A 114 -23.19 1.55 -10.52
N ASP A 115 -23.77 0.38 -10.36
CA ASP A 115 -23.63 -0.43 -9.15
C ASP A 115 -22.31 -1.22 -9.29
N VAL A 116 -21.39 -1.02 -8.34
CA VAL A 116 -20.01 -1.56 -8.38
C VAL A 116 -19.80 -2.59 -7.29
N LEU A 117 -19.29 -3.76 -7.64
CA LEU A 117 -18.85 -4.81 -6.73
C LEU A 117 -17.33 -4.94 -6.81
N ASP A 118 -16.63 -4.75 -5.68
CA ASP A 118 -15.18 -4.86 -5.53
C ASP A 118 -14.86 -6.12 -4.71
N LEU A 119 -14.48 -7.19 -5.39
CA LEU A 119 -14.12 -8.47 -4.78
C LEU A 119 -12.63 -8.50 -4.42
N CYS A 120 -12.28 -9.02 -3.24
CA CYS A 120 -10.94 -9.00 -2.67
C CYS A 120 -10.44 -7.54 -2.54
N CYS A 121 -11.30 -6.70 -2.00
CA CYS A 121 -11.13 -5.24 -2.01
C CYS A 121 -9.92 -4.74 -1.20
N CYS A 122 -9.31 -5.59 -0.37
CA CYS A 122 -8.21 -5.23 0.52
C CYS A 122 -8.58 -3.99 1.36
N THR A 123 -7.83 -2.90 1.27
CA THR A 123 -8.11 -1.64 1.97
C THR A 123 -9.05 -0.70 1.22
N GLY A 124 -9.73 -1.19 0.18
CA GLY A 124 -10.78 -0.50 -0.56
C GLY A 124 -10.31 0.52 -1.59
N GLY A 125 -9.10 0.37 -2.11
CA GLY A 125 -8.56 1.32 -3.08
C GLY A 125 -9.47 1.53 -4.30
N PHE A 126 -9.96 0.46 -4.93
CA PHE A 126 -10.90 0.53 -6.05
C PHE A 126 -12.28 1.01 -5.60
N SER A 127 -12.77 0.53 -4.45
CA SER A 127 -14.07 0.93 -3.89
C SER A 127 -14.15 2.44 -3.65
N ILE A 128 -13.11 3.04 -3.03
CA ILE A 128 -13.06 4.48 -2.75
C ILE A 128 -13.04 5.28 -4.06
N HIS A 129 -12.25 4.87 -5.05
CA HIS A 129 -12.22 5.55 -6.35
C HIS A 129 -13.56 5.44 -7.08
N ALA A 130 -14.20 4.25 -7.06
CA ALA A 130 -15.52 4.08 -7.64
C ALA A 130 -16.54 5.04 -7.03
N ALA A 131 -16.57 5.17 -5.71
CA ALA A 131 -17.46 6.07 -5.01
C ALA A 131 -17.18 7.54 -5.34
N LEU A 132 -15.91 7.96 -5.36
CA LEU A 132 -15.50 9.31 -5.75
C LEU A 132 -15.82 9.62 -7.22
N TYR A 133 -15.85 8.60 -8.08
CA TYR A 133 -16.21 8.72 -9.49
C TYR A 133 -17.73 8.60 -9.74
N SER A 134 -18.54 8.84 -8.68
CA SER A 134 -19.99 8.89 -8.74
C SER A 134 -20.66 7.55 -9.10
N ALA A 135 -20.11 6.44 -8.64
CA ALA A 135 -20.84 5.17 -8.64
C ALA A 135 -22.18 5.35 -7.89
N LYS A 136 -23.24 4.69 -8.37
CA LYS A 136 -24.56 4.73 -7.76
C LYS A 136 -24.56 3.99 -6.41
N SER A 137 -23.88 2.84 -6.37
CA SER A 137 -23.59 2.08 -5.14
C SER A 137 -22.25 1.39 -5.26
N VAL A 138 -21.60 1.13 -4.13
CA VAL A 138 -20.34 0.36 -4.09
C VAL A 138 -20.44 -0.64 -2.95
N GLU A 139 -20.21 -1.91 -3.26
CA GLU A 139 -20.05 -2.99 -2.30
C GLU A 139 -18.63 -3.51 -2.33
N ALA A 140 -17.96 -3.50 -1.17
CA ALA A 140 -16.58 -3.94 -0.99
C ALA A 140 -16.57 -5.26 -0.19
N VAL A 141 -15.98 -6.30 -0.76
CA VAL A 141 -16.00 -7.66 -0.21
C VAL A 141 -14.57 -8.15 0.00
N ASP A 142 -14.27 -8.63 1.20
CA ASP A 142 -12.98 -9.25 1.53
C ASP A 142 -13.19 -10.30 2.63
N VAL A 143 -12.27 -11.27 2.75
CA VAL A 143 -12.26 -12.27 3.83
C VAL A 143 -11.60 -11.73 5.11
N SER A 144 -10.93 -10.60 5.05
CA SER A 144 -10.21 -9.98 6.16
C SER A 144 -11.05 -8.88 6.79
N GLU A 145 -11.55 -9.11 8.00
CA GLU A 145 -12.26 -8.07 8.76
C GLU A 145 -11.39 -6.84 9.05
N ASP A 146 -10.08 -7.03 9.25
CA ASP A 146 -9.13 -5.90 9.41
C ASP A 146 -9.07 -5.05 8.14
N ALA A 147 -9.07 -5.69 6.97
CA ALA A 147 -9.13 -4.99 5.68
C ALA A 147 -10.45 -4.22 5.54
N LEU A 148 -11.60 -4.85 5.83
CA LEU A 148 -12.92 -4.21 5.79
C LEU A 148 -13.02 -3.05 6.79
N ALA A 149 -12.42 -3.16 7.96
CA ALA A 149 -12.33 -2.05 8.92
C ALA A 149 -11.59 -0.85 8.33
N LEU A 150 -10.49 -1.08 7.59
CA LEU A 150 -9.77 -0.03 6.86
C LEU A 150 -10.59 0.54 5.70
N VAL A 151 -11.35 -0.28 4.97
CA VAL A 151 -12.29 0.20 3.94
C VAL A 151 -13.27 1.21 4.52
N ARG A 152 -13.91 0.89 5.67
CA ARG A 152 -14.87 1.78 6.35
C ARG A 152 -14.21 3.10 6.76
N ARG A 153 -12.99 3.05 7.28
CA ARG A 153 -12.21 4.23 7.67
C ARG A 153 -11.81 5.08 6.45
N ASN A 154 -11.39 4.44 5.37
CA ASN A 154 -11.08 5.10 4.11
C ASN A 154 -12.33 5.76 3.48
N ALA A 155 -13.49 5.08 3.55
CA ALA A 155 -14.76 5.66 3.12
C ALA A 155 -15.10 6.92 3.92
N ALA A 156 -15.04 6.86 5.24
CA ALA A 156 -15.26 8.01 6.11
C ALA A 156 -14.28 9.17 5.82
N LEU A 157 -13.00 8.86 5.61
CA LEU A 157 -11.96 9.84 5.28
C LEU A 157 -12.26 10.61 3.99
N ASN A 158 -12.95 9.99 3.03
CA ASN A 158 -13.32 10.57 1.74
C ASN A 158 -14.78 11.03 1.65
N GLY A 159 -15.56 10.90 2.73
CA GLY A 159 -16.99 11.23 2.74
C GLY A 159 -17.84 10.33 1.83
N CYS A 160 -17.37 9.10 1.59
CA CYS A 160 -18.04 8.11 0.75
C CYS A 160 -18.99 7.22 1.58
N LEU A 161 -20.06 6.77 0.96
CA LEU A 161 -20.93 5.71 1.49
C LEU A 161 -20.63 4.41 0.73
N LEU A 162 -20.22 3.38 1.46
CA LEU A 162 -19.93 2.05 0.92
C LEU A 162 -20.65 1.00 1.74
N TYR A 163 -21.03 -0.09 1.09
CA TYR A 163 -21.41 -1.33 1.75
C TYR A 163 -20.19 -2.23 1.86
N THR A 164 -20.07 -2.96 2.95
CA THR A 164 -18.98 -3.94 3.16
C THR A 164 -19.59 -5.26 3.58
N SER A 165 -19.17 -6.35 2.96
CA SER A 165 -19.56 -7.71 3.34
C SER A 165 -18.35 -8.62 3.46
N ASP A 166 -18.45 -9.62 4.35
CA ASP A 166 -17.48 -10.70 4.48
C ASP A 166 -17.71 -11.69 3.33
N ALA A 167 -16.64 -12.10 2.67
CA ALA A 167 -16.71 -13.09 1.59
C ALA A 167 -16.99 -14.51 2.10
N ALA A 168 -16.98 -14.73 3.44
CA ALA A 168 -17.28 -16.02 4.06
C ALA A 168 -18.77 -16.19 4.39
N ASP A 169 -19.58 -15.13 4.28
CA ASP A 169 -21.04 -15.14 4.43
C ASP A 169 -21.72 -15.33 3.05
#